data_5254e64c01f8e82276f02673ab0de028
#
_entry.id   5254e64c01f8e82276f02673ab0de028
#
_cell.length_a   1.000
_cell.length_b   1.000
_cell.length_c   1.000
_cell.angle_alpha   90.00
_cell.angle_beta   90.00
_cell.angle_gamma   90.00
#
_symmetry.space_group_name_H-M   'P 1'
#
loop_
_entity.id
_entity.type
_entity.pdbx_description
1 polymer ?
#
loop_
_entity_poly.entity_id
_entity_poly.type
_entity_poly.pdbx_seq_one_letter_code
_entity_poly.pdbx_strand_id
1 'polypeptide(L)'
;MHRKHGIILKAVITVCSAAFLVTGCGKADSLYDKGMDYIKDKDYKQALECFDDAIAVNNEKAEYYIASGMAYNYLGKYQDAIKRFSKAFQSSENSISNTNNKQLYYGEAISYYGINDYDKVIADCKKALDIKQVDNLNNKINCLMASAYQTKGDVKKAKEIYDSVIKSNNKYAKAYIMRAGLYRDTKDYDNAQKDLTKAIDLEEKNVDAYFELYNVYKMKKDDDSATGILNKVIDMVASDESMYIPAGKAYYYQGKYDDAMEMFNSAEKNGEADAIYYKGVVYAKKGDNKSALKQYKKYADKESALAKATKKSDVYDKIAKCYMLEEDYDNALLYVRKGLKADDQTAGVKLLKKQVILYEKTGNYKDALKCAREYVKTYPDDKEMKKEVRFIKTRI
;
A
#
# COMPACT_ATOMS: atom_id res chain seq x y z
N MET A 1 -36.66 -56.32 12.32
CA MET A 1 -37.82 -55.39 12.45
C MET A 1 -37.28 -54.02 12.85
N HIS A 2 -37.70 -53.02 12.06
CA HIS A 2 -37.59 -51.56 12.22
C HIS A 2 -36.24 -50.87 12.11
N ARG A 3 -36.06 -50.37 10.89
CA ARG A 3 -35.25 -49.16 10.50
C ARG A 3 -35.61 -47.97 11.37
N LYS A 4 -34.64 -47.17 11.78
CA LYS A 4 -34.83 -45.69 11.93
C LYS A 4 -33.67 -44.94 11.32
N HIS A 5 -33.99 -44.17 10.29
CA HIS A 5 -33.17 -43.22 9.63
C HIS A 5 -32.86 -42.03 10.58
N GLY A 6 -31.61 -41.70 10.75
CA GLY A 6 -31.19 -40.49 11.43
C GLY A 6 -30.77 -39.45 10.39
N ILE A 7 -31.61 -38.47 10.20
CA ILE A 7 -31.41 -37.30 9.34
C ILE A 7 -30.33 -36.45 10.01
N ILE A 8 -29.21 -36.23 9.29
CA ILE A 8 -28.20 -35.25 9.68
C ILE A 8 -28.76 -33.86 9.36
N LEU A 9 -29.25 -33.19 10.39
CA LEU A 9 -29.71 -31.82 10.34
C LEU A 9 -28.47 -30.91 10.33
N LYS A 10 -28.15 -30.32 9.19
CA LYS A 10 -27.20 -29.23 9.14
C LYS A 10 -27.80 -28.05 9.93
N ALA A 11 -27.25 -27.83 11.12
CA ALA A 11 -27.57 -26.62 11.87
C ALA A 11 -26.98 -25.40 11.13
N VAL A 12 -27.82 -24.73 10.38
CA VAL A 12 -27.62 -23.35 10.00
C VAL A 12 -27.77 -22.55 11.29
N ILE A 13 -26.67 -22.06 11.82
CA ILE A 13 -26.71 -21.12 12.93
C ILE A 13 -27.22 -19.80 12.36
N THR A 14 -28.54 -19.69 12.33
CA THR A 14 -29.19 -18.39 12.22
C THR A 14 -29.02 -17.73 13.59
N VAL A 15 -28.10 -16.80 13.71
CA VAL A 15 -28.03 -15.90 14.86
C VAL A 15 -29.30 -15.05 14.79
N CYS A 16 -30.33 -15.48 15.52
CA CYS A 16 -31.46 -14.64 15.83
C CYS A 16 -30.96 -13.46 16.69
N SER A 17 -30.72 -12.33 16.05
CA SER A 17 -30.55 -11.07 16.71
C SER A 17 -31.81 -10.78 17.53
N ALA A 18 -31.65 -10.70 18.86
CA ALA A 18 -32.64 -10.10 19.74
C ALA A 18 -32.96 -8.72 19.19
N ALA A 19 -34.21 -8.52 18.76
CA ALA A 19 -34.70 -7.24 18.28
C ALA A 19 -34.78 -6.28 19.48
N PHE A 20 -33.68 -5.58 19.74
CA PHE A 20 -33.81 -4.29 20.37
C PHE A 20 -34.35 -3.31 19.31
N LEU A 21 -35.48 -2.72 19.60
CA LEU A 21 -36.02 -1.55 18.88
C LEU A 21 -35.07 -0.36 19.15
N VAL A 22 -33.88 -0.43 18.56
CA VAL A 22 -33.00 0.73 18.42
C VAL A 22 -33.58 1.54 17.30
N THR A 23 -33.94 2.78 17.52
CA THR A 23 -34.31 3.74 16.46
C THR A 23 -33.28 3.66 15.34
N GLY A 24 -33.66 3.80 14.07
CA GLY A 24 -32.78 3.55 12.93
C GLY A 24 -31.41 4.23 13.01
N CYS A 25 -31.31 5.41 13.65
CA CYS A 25 -30.04 6.10 13.97
C CYS A 25 -29.11 5.26 14.84
N GLY A 26 -29.59 4.67 15.95
CA GLY A 26 -28.72 3.89 16.84
C GLY A 26 -28.18 2.62 16.20
N LYS A 27 -28.91 2.01 15.25
CA LYS A 27 -28.42 0.86 14.48
C LYS A 27 -27.32 1.26 13.51
N ALA A 28 -27.46 2.39 12.82
CA ALA A 28 -26.45 2.89 11.90
C ALA A 28 -25.13 3.25 12.62
N ASP A 29 -25.24 3.94 13.77
CA ASP A 29 -24.08 4.29 14.59
C ASP A 29 -23.34 3.05 15.12
N SER A 30 -24.07 2.02 15.58
CA SER A 30 -23.47 0.76 16.01
C SER A 30 -22.71 0.03 14.87
N LEU A 31 -23.23 0.07 13.63
CA LEU A 31 -22.55 -0.47 12.47
C LEU A 31 -21.29 0.34 12.13
N TYR A 32 -21.38 1.66 12.21
CA TYR A 32 -20.23 2.55 12.03
C TYR A 32 -19.13 2.28 13.06
N ASP A 33 -19.45 2.19 14.34
CA ASP A 33 -18.51 1.91 15.42
C ASP A 33 -17.81 0.56 15.20
N LYS A 34 -18.57 -0.48 14.81
CA LYS A 34 -18.01 -1.78 14.43
C LYS A 34 -17.05 -1.68 13.24
N GLY A 35 -17.41 -0.88 12.23
CA GLY A 35 -16.53 -0.59 11.10
C GLY A 35 -15.24 0.09 11.53
N MET A 36 -15.31 1.04 12.48
CA MET A 36 -14.14 1.71 13.05
C MET A 36 -13.24 0.75 13.84
N ASP A 37 -13.79 -0.27 14.50
CA ASP A 37 -12.98 -1.30 15.15
C ASP A 37 -12.24 -2.15 14.11
N TYR A 38 -12.89 -2.55 13.02
CA TYR A 38 -12.20 -3.21 11.91
C TYR A 38 -11.10 -2.34 11.26
N ILE A 39 -11.26 -1.00 11.23
CA ILE A 39 -10.16 -0.10 10.81
C ILE A 39 -8.95 -0.23 11.74
N LYS A 40 -9.14 -0.30 13.07
CA LYS A 40 -8.05 -0.50 14.05
C LYS A 40 -7.35 -1.84 13.83
N ASP A 41 -8.12 -2.88 13.51
CA ASP A 41 -7.62 -4.22 13.21
C ASP A 41 -7.03 -4.35 11.80
N LYS A 42 -7.07 -3.27 11.02
CA LYS A 42 -6.64 -3.20 9.60
C LYS A 42 -7.42 -4.16 8.68
N ASP A 43 -8.62 -4.58 9.08
CA ASP A 43 -9.53 -5.32 8.23
C ASP A 43 -10.46 -4.38 7.47
N TYR A 44 -9.88 -3.72 6.48
CA TYR A 44 -10.55 -2.68 5.72
C TYR A 44 -11.74 -3.17 4.88
N LYS A 45 -11.79 -4.47 4.55
CA LYS A 45 -12.93 -5.04 3.82
C LYS A 45 -14.15 -5.17 4.73
N GLN A 46 -13.98 -5.76 5.92
CA GLN A 46 -15.07 -5.86 6.90
C GLN A 46 -15.50 -4.46 7.36
N ALA A 47 -14.55 -3.52 7.48
CA ALA A 47 -14.88 -2.11 7.75
C ALA A 47 -15.82 -1.52 6.68
N LEU A 48 -15.52 -1.76 5.38
CA LEU A 48 -16.36 -1.29 4.27
C LEU A 48 -17.76 -1.89 4.32
N GLU A 49 -17.91 -3.19 4.56
CA GLU A 49 -19.22 -3.84 4.71
C GLU A 49 -20.03 -3.17 5.82
N CYS A 50 -19.41 -2.94 6.98
CA CYS A 50 -20.08 -2.26 8.09
C CYS A 50 -20.46 -0.81 7.75
N PHE A 51 -19.60 -0.04 7.05
CA PHE A 51 -19.92 1.32 6.64
C PHE A 51 -21.00 1.35 5.56
N ASP A 52 -21.01 0.41 4.62
CA ASP A 52 -22.06 0.31 3.59
C ASP A 52 -23.41 -0.04 4.23
N ASP A 53 -23.44 -0.92 5.22
CA ASP A 53 -24.64 -1.22 6.00
C ASP A 53 -25.11 0.00 6.83
N ALA A 54 -24.19 0.75 7.44
CA ALA A 54 -24.53 1.98 8.17
C ALA A 54 -25.16 3.02 7.23
N ILE A 55 -24.58 3.21 6.02
CA ILE A 55 -25.10 4.10 4.97
C ILE A 55 -26.46 3.63 4.47
N ALA A 56 -26.71 2.31 4.34
CA ALA A 56 -27.99 1.77 3.94
C ALA A 56 -29.10 2.04 4.94
N VAL A 57 -28.77 2.11 6.24
CA VAL A 57 -29.70 2.44 7.33
C VAL A 57 -29.93 3.95 7.42
N ASN A 58 -28.87 4.75 7.30
CA ASN A 58 -28.92 6.21 7.33
C ASN A 58 -27.88 6.80 6.37
N ASN A 59 -28.34 7.37 5.28
CA ASN A 59 -27.50 7.93 4.21
C ASN A 59 -27.24 9.44 4.34
N GLU A 60 -27.68 10.07 5.43
CA GLU A 60 -27.52 11.52 5.64
C GLU A 60 -26.25 11.89 6.41
N LYS A 61 -25.60 10.93 7.09
CA LYS A 61 -24.41 11.17 7.89
C LYS A 61 -23.13 11.14 7.06
N ALA A 62 -22.50 12.29 6.87
CA ALA A 62 -21.26 12.45 6.14
C ALA A 62 -20.12 11.58 6.69
N GLU A 63 -20.06 11.37 8.00
CA GLU A 63 -19.02 10.59 8.67
C GLU A 63 -18.94 9.13 8.18
N TYR A 64 -20.07 8.51 7.82
CA TYR A 64 -20.07 7.15 7.30
C TYR A 64 -19.40 7.06 5.93
N TYR A 65 -19.69 8.04 5.06
CA TYR A 65 -19.04 8.14 3.74
C TYR A 65 -17.57 8.48 3.86
N ILE A 66 -17.19 9.36 4.80
CA ILE A 66 -15.78 9.72 5.05
C ILE A 66 -15.01 8.49 5.51
N ALA A 67 -15.53 7.72 6.48
CA ALA A 67 -14.91 6.51 6.97
C ALA A 67 -14.78 5.43 5.87
N SER A 68 -15.85 5.25 5.07
CA SER A 68 -15.82 4.37 3.90
C SER A 68 -14.77 4.81 2.88
N GLY A 69 -14.68 6.12 2.58
CA GLY A 69 -13.65 6.69 1.70
C GLY A 69 -12.23 6.44 2.22
N MET A 70 -12.02 6.62 3.53
CA MET A 70 -10.72 6.31 4.15
C MET A 70 -10.39 4.82 4.08
N ALA A 71 -11.37 3.92 4.26
CA ALA A 71 -11.17 2.48 4.11
C ALA A 71 -10.80 2.11 2.66
N TYR A 72 -11.43 2.74 1.65
CA TYR A 72 -11.03 2.61 0.25
C TYR A 72 -9.60 3.11 0.00
N ASN A 73 -9.17 4.22 0.62
CA ASN A 73 -7.79 4.70 0.54
C ASN A 73 -6.80 3.68 1.11
N TYR A 74 -7.10 3.05 2.25
CA TYR A 74 -6.27 1.98 2.81
C TYR A 74 -6.17 0.75 1.91
N LEU A 75 -7.19 0.48 1.12
CA LEU A 75 -7.19 -0.60 0.11
C LEU A 75 -6.55 -0.19 -1.22
N GLY A 76 -6.10 1.08 -1.38
CA GLY A 76 -5.56 1.59 -2.64
C GLY A 76 -6.61 1.84 -3.72
N LYS A 77 -7.91 1.77 -3.39
CA LYS A 77 -9.05 2.00 -4.30
C LYS A 77 -9.40 3.49 -4.37
N TYR A 78 -8.45 4.28 -4.85
CA TYR A 78 -8.53 5.74 -4.76
C TYR A 78 -9.70 6.36 -5.51
N GLN A 79 -10.09 5.80 -6.67
CA GLN A 79 -11.26 6.29 -7.42
C GLN A 79 -12.57 6.06 -6.66
N ASP A 80 -12.70 4.92 -5.98
CA ASP A 80 -13.88 4.63 -5.17
C ASP A 80 -13.90 5.47 -3.89
N ALA A 81 -12.72 5.74 -3.31
CA ALA A 81 -12.57 6.69 -2.21
C ALA A 81 -13.08 8.09 -2.59
N ILE A 82 -12.66 8.62 -3.76
CA ILE A 82 -13.13 9.93 -4.28
C ILE A 82 -14.65 9.94 -4.41
N LYS A 83 -15.26 8.87 -4.95
CA LYS A 83 -16.72 8.78 -5.05
C LYS A 83 -17.41 8.84 -3.67
N ARG A 84 -16.81 8.18 -2.65
CA ARG A 84 -17.36 8.21 -1.28
C ARG A 84 -17.25 9.60 -0.67
N PHE A 85 -16.12 10.27 -0.81
CA PHE A 85 -15.96 11.65 -0.33
C PHE A 85 -16.91 12.62 -1.04
N SER A 86 -17.09 12.49 -2.36
CA SER A 86 -18.08 13.29 -3.10
C SER A 86 -19.50 13.08 -2.58
N LYS A 87 -19.87 11.84 -2.19
CA LYS A 87 -21.18 11.58 -1.56
C LYS A 87 -21.29 12.19 -0.17
N ALA A 88 -20.20 12.25 0.61
CA ALA A 88 -20.21 12.92 1.91
C ALA A 88 -20.57 14.40 1.78
N PHE A 89 -20.14 15.10 0.74
CA PHE A 89 -20.55 16.48 0.47
C PHE A 89 -22.04 16.61 0.12
N GLN A 90 -22.60 15.60 -0.56
CA GLN A 90 -24.00 15.65 -1.01
C GLN A 90 -24.99 15.22 0.06
N SER A 91 -24.58 14.34 0.98
CA SER A 91 -25.46 13.78 2.02
C SER A 91 -25.82 14.76 3.13
N SER A 92 -25.00 15.78 3.33
CA SER A 92 -25.20 16.77 4.38
C SER A 92 -25.41 18.16 3.79
N GLU A 93 -26.60 18.42 3.24
CA GLU A 93 -26.99 19.77 2.89
C GLU A 93 -26.87 20.68 4.15
N ASN A 94 -25.77 21.39 4.24
CA ASN A 94 -25.46 22.47 5.20
C ASN A 94 -24.90 22.14 6.60
N SER A 95 -24.51 20.90 6.95
CA SER A 95 -24.02 20.68 8.31
C SER A 95 -22.87 19.69 8.51
N ILE A 96 -21.96 19.54 7.52
CA ILE A 96 -20.72 18.81 7.81
C ILE A 96 -19.94 19.58 8.88
N SER A 97 -19.68 18.95 10.02
CA SER A 97 -18.87 19.58 11.07
C SER A 97 -17.48 19.95 10.52
N ASN A 98 -16.85 20.97 11.08
CA ASN A 98 -15.49 21.34 10.68
C ASN A 98 -14.50 20.17 10.81
N THR A 99 -14.70 19.30 11.81
CA THR A 99 -13.90 18.07 11.98
C THR A 99 -14.05 17.15 10.79
N ASN A 100 -15.29 16.85 10.39
CA ASN A 100 -15.59 15.98 9.26
C ASN A 100 -15.11 16.58 7.95
N ASN A 101 -15.29 17.88 7.73
CA ASN A 101 -14.79 18.59 6.56
C ASN A 101 -13.27 18.50 6.44
N LYS A 102 -12.53 18.69 7.54
CA LYS A 102 -11.07 18.58 7.54
C LYS A 102 -10.62 17.17 7.23
N GLN A 103 -11.27 16.15 7.80
CA GLN A 103 -10.98 14.74 7.50
C GLN A 103 -11.31 14.38 6.05
N LEU A 104 -12.42 14.90 5.52
CA LEU A 104 -12.83 14.68 4.15
C LEU A 104 -11.80 15.23 3.17
N TYR A 105 -11.42 16.51 3.26
CA TYR A 105 -10.40 17.09 2.38
C TYR A 105 -9.06 16.38 2.50
N TYR A 106 -8.67 15.98 3.71
CA TYR A 106 -7.45 15.18 3.89
C TYR A 106 -7.56 13.80 3.23
N GLY A 107 -8.71 13.13 3.34
CA GLY A 107 -8.98 11.85 2.69
C GLY A 107 -8.99 11.95 1.17
N GLU A 108 -9.63 12.99 0.61
CA GLU A 108 -9.58 13.27 -0.84
C GLU A 108 -8.16 13.55 -1.32
N ALA A 109 -7.39 14.34 -0.57
CA ALA A 109 -5.99 14.60 -0.90
C ALA A 109 -5.16 13.33 -0.96
N ILE A 110 -5.37 12.37 -0.04
CA ILE A 110 -4.73 11.04 -0.10
C ILE A 110 -5.14 10.30 -1.39
N SER A 111 -6.42 10.33 -1.74
CA SER A 111 -6.92 9.67 -2.95
C SER A 111 -6.33 10.29 -4.22
N TYR A 112 -6.28 11.61 -4.31
CA TYR A 112 -5.68 12.32 -5.43
C TYR A 112 -4.17 12.07 -5.53
N TYR A 113 -3.48 11.94 -4.39
CA TYR A 113 -2.07 11.53 -4.37
C TYR A 113 -1.89 10.14 -4.98
N GLY A 114 -2.78 9.20 -4.62
CA GLY A 114 -2.76 7.84 -5.13
C GLY A 114 -3.00 7.71 -6.64
N ILE A 115 -3.69 8.68 -7.26
CA ILE A 115 -3.91 8.75 -8.72
C ILE A 115 -3.01 9.77 -9.42
N ASN A 116 -2.00 10.32 -8.70
CA ASN A 116 -1.01 11.28 -9.19
C ASN A 116 -1.58 12.65 -9.63
N ASP A 117 -2.74 13.04 -9.11
CA ASP A 117 -3.32 14.39 -9.34
C ASP A 117 -2.83 15.36 -8.24
N TYR A 118 -1.56 15.73 -8.32
CA TYR A 118 -0.89 16.52 -7.27
C TYR A 118 -1.43 17.94 -7.13
N ASP A 119 -2.05 18.51 -8.18
CA ASP A 119 -2.69 19.81 -8.09
C ASP A 119 -3.90 19.78 -7.17
N LYS A 120 -4.74 18.76 -7.28
CA LYS A 120 -5.86 18.55 -6.36
C LYS A 120 -5.39 18.20 -4.95
N VAL A 121 -4.32 17.41 -4.79
CA VAL A 121 -3.71 17.18 -3.47
C VAL A 121 -3.41 18.49 -2.77
N ILE A 122 -2.71 19.40 -3.46
CA ILE A 122 -2.34 20.71 -2.89
C ILE A 122 -3.57 21.56 -2.58
N ALA A 123 -4.57 21.56 -3.46
CA ALA A 123 -5.80 22.31 -3.28
C ALA A 123 -6.57 21.83 -2.04
N ASP A 124 -6.76 20.52 -1.89
CA ASP A 124 -7.53 19.96 -0.78
C ASP A 124 -6.77 20.03 0.55
N CYS A 125 -5.43 19.86 0.53
CA CYS A 125 -4.61 20.13 1.71
C CYS A 125 -4.77 21.58 2.19
N LYS A 126 -4.81 22.57 1.30
CA LYS A 126 -5.04 23.97 1.67
C LYS A 126 -6.42 24.17 2.30
N LYS A 127 -7.49 23.64 1.67
CA LYS A 127 -8.84 23.69 2.24
C LYS A 127 -8.89 23.07 3.64
N ALA A 128 -8.23 21.91 3.82
CA ALA A 128 -8.15 21.26 5.12
C ALA A 128 -7.41 22.11 6.17
N LEU A 129 -6.33 22.81 5.79
CA LEU A 129 -5.55 23.68 6.69
C LEU A 129 -6.25 25.00 7.00
N ASP A 130 -7.14 25.48 6.12
CA ASP A 130 -7.98 26.67 6.38
C ASP A 130 -8.97 26.43 7.51
N ILE A 131 -9.34 25.18 7.79
CA ILE A 131 -10.15 24.79 8.92
C ILE A 131 -9.28 24.79 10.18
N LYS A 132 -9.46 25.77 11.07
CA LYS A 132 -8.62 26.00 12.26
C LYS A 132 -8.88 25.04 13.43
N GLN A 133 -9.77 24.06 13.24
CA GLN A 133 -10.04 23.01 14.23
C GLN A 133 -9.27 21.73 13.88
N VAL A 134 -9.14 20.81 14.85
CA VAL A 134 -8.48 19.50 14.66
C VAL A 134 -7.00 19.64 14.24
N ASP A 135 -6.23 20.38 15.03
CA ASP A 135 -4.82 20.69 14.72
C ASP A 135 -3.90 19.47 14.70
N ASN A 136 -4.31 18.34 15.30
CA ASN A 136 -3.57 17.08 15.26
C ASN A 136 -3.40 16.50 13.86
N LEU A 137 -4.22 16.93 12.87
CA LEU A 137 -4.06 16.55 11.46
C LEU A 137 -3.10 17.47 10.69
N ASN A 138 -2.81 18.68 11.19
CA ASN A 138 -2.05 19.68 10.44
C ASN A 138 -0.68 19.15 9.97
N ASN A 139 0.05 18.45 10.83
CA ASN A 139 1.35 17.89 10.46
C ASN A 139 1.23 16.84 9.34
N LYS A 140 0.21 15.99 9.39
CA LYS A 140 -0.04 14.97 8.35
C LYS A 140 -0.41 15.62 7.02
N ILE A 141 -1.28 16.64 7.06
CA ILE A 141 -1.74 17.39 5.87
C ILE A 141 -0.58 18.14 5.24
N ASN A 142 0.21 18.87 6.05
CA ASN A 142 1.38 19.59 5.56
C ASN A 142 2.42 18.65 4.95
N CYS A 143 2.69 17.49 5.57
CA CYS A 143 3.60 16.50 5.01
C CYS A 143 3.11 15.93 3.68
N LEU A 144 1.80 15.67 3.54
CA LEU A 144 1.22 15.22 2.27
C LEU A 144 1.34 16.30 1.19
N MET A 145 1.05 17.56 1.53
CA MET A 145 1.19 18.70 0.62
C MET A 145 2.63 18.90 0.19
N ALA A 146 3.60 18.81 1.12
CA ALA A 146 5.03 18.90 0.80
C ALA A 146 5.47 17.77 -0.14
N SER A 147 5.00 16.54 0.10
CA SER A 147 5.27 15.40 -0.78
C SER A 147 4.72 15.62 -2.20
N ALA A 148 3.55 16.24 -2.33
CA ALA A 148 2.99 16.59 -3.63
C ALA A 148 3.84 17.66 -4.34
N TYR A 149 4.31 18.69 -3.64
CA TYR A 149 5.26 19.68 -4.20
C TYR A 149 6.58 19.04 -4.62
N GLN A 150 7.14 18.13 -3.80
CA GLN A 150 8.36 17.38 -4.11
C GLN A 150 8.19 16.60 -5.41
N THR A 151 7.10 15.85 -5.55
CA THR A 151 6.85 15.04 -6.75
C THR A 151 6.63 15.89 -8.00
N LYS A 152 6.07 17.09 -7.85
CA LYS A 152 5.97 18.11 -8.93
C LYS A 152 7.31 18.79 -9.27
N GLY A 153 8.36 18.55 -8.48
CA GLY A 153 9.67 19.16 -8.67
C GLY A 153 9.85 20.52 -7.97
N ASP A 154 8.85 21.00 -7.22
CA ASP A 154 8.99 22.24 -6.42
C ASP A 154 9.67 21.91 -5.07
N VAL A 155 10.96 21.59 -5.17
CA VAL A 155 11.82 21.19 -4.03
C VAL A 155 11.87 22.29 -2.96
N LYS A 156 11.86 23.56 -3.39
CA LYS A 156 11.93 24.69 -2.44
C LYS A 156 10.71 24.74 -1.55
N LYS A 157 9.51 24.72 -2.14
CA LYS A 157 8.26 24.71 -1.37
C LYS A 157 8.11 23.48 -0.49
N ALA A 158 8.47 22.29 -1.00
CA ALA A 158 8.44 21.08 -0.23
C ALA A 158 9.30 21.21 1.04
N LYS A 159 10.54 21.71 0.89
CA LYS A 159 11.47 21.95 2.01
C LYS A 159 10.90 22.96 3.01
N GLU A 160 10.41 24.11 2.54
CA GLU A 160 9.83 25.14 3.41
C GLU A 160 8.68 24.59 4.29
N ILE A 161 7.83 23.74 3.71
CA ILE A 161 6.72 23.12 4.46
C ILE A 161 7.24 22.12 5.48
N TYR A 162 8.19 21.22 5.12
CA TYR A 162 8.77 20.29 6.09
C TYR A 162 9.49 21.03 7.23
N ASP A 163 10.24 22.09 6.92
CA ASP A 163 10.92 22.93 7.91
C ASP A 163 9.90 23.57 8.87
N SER A 164 8.77 24.05 8.35
CA SER A 164 7.68 24.61 9.17
C SER A 164 7.07 23.56 10.09
N VAL A 165 6.81 22.34 9.60
CA VAL A 165 6.29 21.23 10.42
C VAL A 165 7.27 20.90 11.54
N ILE A 166 8.56 20.77 11.24
CA ILE A 166 9.60 20.44 12.23
C ILE A 166 9.76 21.57 13.25
N LYS A 167 9.65 22.83 12.82
CA LYS A 167 9.69 23.98 13.73
C LYS A 167 8.49 24.00 14.68
N SER A 168 7.30 23.64 14.19
CA SER A 168 6.08 23.62 15.02
C SER A 168 6.01 22.39 15.93
N ASN A 169 6.57 21.25 15.49
CA ASN A 169 6.61 20.00 16.23
C ASN A 169 7.93 19.25 15.99
N ASN A 170 8.96 19.58 16.75
CA ASN A 170 10.28 18.98 16.63
C ASN A 170 10.38 17.51 17.10
N LYS A 171 9.26 16.93 17.58
CA LYS A 171 9.14 15.51 17.95
C LYS A 171 8.40 14.68 16.90
N TYR A 172 7.99 15.26 15.78
CA TYR A 172 7.26 14.55 14.74
C TYR A 172 8.24 13.83 13.79
N ALA A 173 8.66 12.62 14.14
CA ALA A 173 9.66 11.82 13.43
C ALA A 173 9.38 11.70 11.93
N LYS A 174 8.11 11.54 11.54
CA LYS A 174 7.72 11.41 10.13
C LYS A 174 8.12 12.60 9.26
N ALA A 175 8.13 13.84 9.79
CA ALA A 175 8.55 15.01 9.02
C ALA A 175 10.05 14.96 8.69
N TYR A 176 10.88 14.49 9.62
CA TYR A 176 12.30 14.28 9.39
C TYR A 176 12.54 13.21 8.32
N ILE A 177 11.83 12.06 8.39
CA ILE A 177 11.95 10.98 7.39
C ILE A 177 11.58 11.51 5.99
N MET A 178 10.49 12.26 5.88
CA MET A 178 10.03 12.80 4.59
C MET A 178 10.97 13.88 4.05
N ARG A 179 11.53 14.76 4.92
CA ARG A 179 12.53 15.74 4.50
C ARG A 179 13.85 15.07 4.12
N ALA A 180 14.23 14.00 4.81
CA ALA A 180 15.38 13.18 4.41
C ALA A 180 15.21 12.58 3.01
N GLY A 181 13.99 12.12 2.67
CA GLY A 181 13.66 11.70 1.31
C GLY A 181 13.90 12.80 0.28
N LEU A 182 13.48 14.04 0.58
CA LEU A 182 13.74 15.20 -0.27
C LEU A 182 15.25 15.45 -0.43
N TYR A 183 16.02 15.43 0.67
CA TYR A 183 17.48 15.60 0.63
C TYR A 183 18.16 14.47 -0.16
N ARG A 184 17.71 13.22 -0.01
CA ARG A 184 18.20 12.08 -0.81
C ARG A 184 17.98 12.32 -2.31
N ASP A 185 16.79 12.74 -2.70
CA ASP A 185 16.42 12.97 -4.10
C ASP A 185 17.22 14.12 -4.72
N THR A 186 17.62 15.09 -3.90
CA THR A 186 18.52 16.19 -4.29
C THR A 186 20.01 15.90 -4.09
N LYS A 187 20.35 14.65 -3.69
CA LYS A 187 21.72 14.15 -3.41
C LYS A 187 22.41 14.86 -2.24
N ASP A 188 21.68 15.50 -1.37
CA ASP A 188 22.18 16.06 -0.10
C ASP A 188 22.17 14.99 0.99
N TYR A 189 23.06 14.01 0.83
CA TYR A 189 23.06 12.83 1.69
C TYR A 189 23.43 13.14 3.15
N ASP A 190 24.17 14.20 3.40
CA ASP A 190 24.57 14.59 4.76
C ASP A 190 23.36 15.11 5.56
N ASN A 191 22.53 15.95 4.97
CA ASN A 191 21.31 16.40 5.60
C ASN A 191 20.25 15.27 5.69
N ALA A 192 20.18 14.39 4.69
CA ALA A 192 19.34 13.19 4.77
C ALA A 192 19.73 12.30 5.94
N GLN A 193 21.02 12.05 6.14
CA GLN A 193 21.55 11.29 7.27
C GLN A 193 21.19 11.93 8.61
N LYS A 194 21.37 13.25 8.76
CA LYS A 194 21.04 13.97 10.01
C LYS A 194 19.57 13.84 10.37
N ASP A 195 18.70 14.02 9.39
CA ASP A 195 17.25 13.91 9.60
C ASP A 195 16.83 12.48 9.98
N LEU A 196 17.36 11.46 9.29
CA LEU A 196 17.04 10.06 9.60
C LEU A 196 17.57 9.63 10.96
N THR A 197 18.78 10.08 11.35
CA THR A 197 19.30 9.86 12.70
C THR A 197 18.36 10.49 13.73
N LYS A 198 17.91 11.73 13.48
CA LYS A 198 16.96 12.39 14.39
C LYS A 198 15.62 11.67 14.47
N ALA A 199 15.13 11.13 13.35
CA ALA A 199 13.89 10.34 13.34
C ALA A 199 14.02 9.05 14.17
N ILE A 200 15.16 8.37 14.09
CA ILE A 200 15.50 7.18 14.89
C ILE A 200 15.57 7.54 16.38
N ASP A 201 16.22 8.65 16.73
CA ASP A 201 16.29 9.12 18.13
C ASP A 201 14.91 9.41 18.73
N LEU A 202 13.95 9.84 17.89
CA LEU A 202 12.58 10.12 18.32
C LEU A 202 11.71 8.88 18.40
N GLU A 203 11.92 7.92 17.50
CA GLU A 203 11.16 6.69 17.39
C GLU A 203 12.12 5.53 17.11
N GLU A 204 12.74 4.99 18.17
CA GLU A 204 13.77 3.95 18.08
C GLU A 204 13.31 2.68 17.31
N LYS A 205 12.02 2.35 17.37
CA LYS A 205 11.44 1.21 16.66
C LYS A 205 10.92 1.54 15.25
N ASN A 206 11.19 2.73 14.72
CA ASN A 206 10.78 3.13 13.39
C ASN A 206 11.69 2.50 12.33
N VAL A 207 11.41 1.26 11.98
CA VAL A 207 12.19 0.43 11.05
C VAL A 207 12.38 1.11 9.69
N ASP A 208 11.40 1.88 9.22
CA ASP A 208 11.48 2.59 7.94
C ASP A 208 12.63 3.62 7.95
N ALA A 209 12.85 4.32 9.08
CA ALA A 209 13.95 5.26 9.21
C ALA A 209 15.33 4.56 9.11
N TYR A 210 15.47 3.36 9.68
CA TYR A 210 16.71 2.58 9.56
C TYR A 210 16.98 2.14 8.13
N PHE A 211 15.98 1.64 7.40
CA PHE A 211 16.17 1.23 6.01
C PHE A 211 16.42 2.42 5.07
N GLU A 212 15.79 3.56 5.33
CA GLU A 212 16.12 4.78 4.57
C GLU A 212 17.54 5.26 4.87
N LEU A 213 18.01 5.19 6.13
CA LEU A 213 19.39 5.52 6.51
C LEU A 213 20.39 4.54 5.87
N TYR A 214 20.06 3.24 5.84
CA TYR A 214 20.85 2.25 5.09
C TYR A 214 20.99 2.67 3.61
N ASN A 215 19.89 3.05 2.96
CA ASN A 215 19.92 3.51 1.57
C ASN A 215 20.83 4.74 1.38
N VAL A 216 20.76 5.70 2.31
CA VAL A 216 21.64 6.89 2.29
C VAL A 216 23.11 6.52 2.42
N TYR A 217 23.49 5.62 3.35
CA TYR A 217 24.86 5.14 3.45
C TYR A 217 25.33 4.41 2.20
N LYS A 218 24.48 3.58 1.58
CA LYS A 218 24.81 2.93 0.29
C LYS A 218 25.05 3.95 -0.83
N MET A 219 24.26 5.04 -0.88
CA MET A 219 24.48 6.13 -1.85
C MET A 219 25.77 6.90 -1.59
N LYS A 220 26.18 7.01 -0.32
CA LYS A 220 27.47 7.59 0.11
C LYS A 220 28.65 6.61 -0.11
N LYS A 221 28.38 5.35 -0.48
CA LYS A 221 29.37 4.27 -0.56
C LYS A 221 30.03 3.97 0.79
N ASP A 222 29.33 4.21 1.88
CA ASP A 222 29.75 3.92 3.24
C ASP A 222 29.15 2.56 3.66
N ASP A 223 29.82 1.48 3.26
CA ASP A 223 29.32 0.12 3.47
C ASP A 223 29.40 -0.31 4.94
N ASP A 224 30.36 0.24 5.70
CA ASP A 224 30.50 -0.07 7.13
C ASP A 224 29.33 0.51 7.92
N SER A 225 29.01 1.79 7.72
CA SER A 225 27.85 2.41 8.36
C SER A 225 26.53 1.78 7.89
N ALA A 226 26.44 1.41 6.60
CA ALA A 226 25.26 0.71 6.07
C ALA A 226 25.07 -0.65 6.76
N THR A 227 26.14 -1.41 6.98
CA THR A 227 26.06 -2.67 7.72
C THR A 227 25.73 -2.45 9.20
N GLY A 228 26.35 -1.45 9.83
CA GLY A 228 26.12 -1.11 11.24
C GLY A 228 24.66 -0.74 11.53
N ILE A 229 24.01 0.01 10.64
CA ILE A 229 22.61 0.39 10.84
C ILE A 229 21.66 -0.81 10.67
N LEU A 230 21.96 -1.77 9.78
CA LEU A 230 21.20 -3.00 9.68
C LEU A 230 21.36 -3.90 10.90
N ASN A 231 22.56 -3.96 11.51
CA ASN A 231 22.79 -4.71 12.74
C ASN A 231 21.88 -4.19 13.87
N LYS A 232 21.68 -2.87 13.98
CA LYS A 232 20.74 -2.32 14.97
C LYS A 232 19.31 -2.85 14.80
N VAL A 233 18.85 -3.03 13.56
CA VAL A 233 17.53 -3.63 13.30
C VAL A 233 17.49 -5.10 13.70
N ILE A 234 18.57 -5.84 13.46
CA ILE A 234 18.70 -7.25 13.83
C ILE A 234 18.66 -7.41 15.35
N ASP A 235 19.37 -6.55 16.07
CA ASP A 235 19.47 -6.61 17.53
C ASP A 235 18.13 -6.37 18.24
N MET A 236 17.17 -5.69 17.57
CA MET A 236 15.84 -5.45 18.13
C MET A 236 15.03 -6.73 18.35
N VAL A 237 15.31 -7.82 17.61
CA VAL A 237 14.63 -9.12 17.76
C VAL A 237 14.76 -9.69 19.17
N ALA A 238 15.88 -9.43 19.83
CA ALA A 238 16.12 -9.93 21.18
C ALA A 238 15.08 -9.46 22.22
N SER A 239 14.44 -8.32 21.96
CA SER A 239 13.43 -7.71 22.84
C SER A 239 12.01 -7.68 22.25
N ASP A 240 11.86 -7.98 20.96
CA ASP A 240 10.58 -7.80 20.28
C ASP A 240 10.45 -8.74 19.07
N GLU A 241 9.65 -9.78 19.22
CA GLU A 241 9.41 -10.77 18.16
C GLU A 241 8.74 -10.20 16.92
N SER A 242 8.03 -9.06 17.02
CA SER A 242 7.49 -8.37 15.85
C SER A 242 8.59 -7.85 14.89
N MET A 243 9.85 -7.90 15.30
CA MET A 243 11.02 -7.52 14.51
C MET A 243 11.56 -8.67 13.63
N TYR A 244 10.98 -9.88 13.63
CA TYR A 244 11.47 -10.97 12.77
C TYR A 244 11.46 -10.60 11.27
N ILE A 245 10.39 -10.01 10.74
CA ILE A 245 10.39 -9.58 9.33
C ILE A 245 11.40 -8.47 9.07
N PRO A 246 11.46 -7.37 9.85
CA PRO A 246 12.52 -6.38 9.73
C PRO A 246 13.93 -6.95 9.77
N ALA A 247 14.24 -7.81 10.73
CA ALA A 247 15.55 -8.45 10.86
C ALA A 247 15.87 -9.36 9.66
N GLY A 248 14.91 -10.16 9.21
CA GLY A 248 15.06 -10.96 7.99
C GLY A 248 15.37 -10.11 6.76
N LYS A 249 14.74 -8.93 6.63
CA LYS A 249 15.07 -7.96 5.58
C LYS A 249 16.48 -7.40 5.74
N ALA A 250 16.91 -7.11 6.97
CA ALA A 250 18.26 -6.61 7.24
C ALA A 250 19.31 -7.65 6.87
N TYR A 251 19.15 -8.92 7.25
CA TYR A 251 20.02 -10.01 6.82
C TYR A 251 20.02 -10.18 5.28
N TYR A 252 18.86 -10.08 4.65
CA TYR A 252 18.76 -10.14 3.19
C TYR A 252 19.59 -9.05 2.51
N TYR A 253 19.54 -7.80 3.00
CA TYR A 253 20.35 -6.71 2.48
C TYR A 253 21.86 -6.89 2.74
N GLN A 254 22.24 -7.59 3.80
CA GLN A 254 23.63 -8.00 4.05
C GLN A 254 24.07 -9.19 3.19
N GLY A 255 23.17 -9.81 2.41
CA GLY A 255 23.47 -11.01 1.65
C GLY A 255 23.48 -12.31 2.46
N LYS A 256 23.13 -12.25 3.75
CA LYS A 256 23.04 -13.39 4.66
C LYS A 256 21.68 -14.08 4.52
N TYR A 257 21.55 -14.83 3.41
CA TYR A 257 20.23 -15.36 3.01
C TYR A 257 19.71 -16.47 3.91
N ASP A 258 20.59 -17.25 4.54
CA ASP A 258 20.19 -18.35 5.43
C ASP A 258 19.69 -17.77 6.77
N ASP A 259 20.35 -16.77 7.33
CA ASP A 259 19.89 -16.03 8.51
C ASP A 259 18.56 -15.30 8.21
N ALA A 260 18.43 -14.69 7.04
CA ALA A 260 17.17 -14.08 6.61
C ALA A 260 16.03 -15.09 6.58
N MET A 261 16.30 -16.30 6.07
CA MET A 261 15.31 -17.39 6.01
C MET A 261 14.89 -17.86 7.40
N GLU A 262 15.83 -17.92 8.36
CA GLU A 262 15.54 -18.27 9.76
C GLU A 262 14.57 -17.25 10.39
N MET A 263 14.85 -15.96 10.22
CA MET A 263 13.96 -14.90 10.70
C MET A 263 12.57 -14.97 10.07
N PHE A 264 12.49 -15.19 8.75
CA PHE A 264 11.20 -15.33 8.09
C PHE A 264 10.46 -16.63 8.49
N ASN A 265 11.16 -17.71 8.83
CA ASN A 265 10.53 -18.90 9.38
C ASN A 265 9.95 -18.63 10.77
N SER A 266 10.64 -17.89 11.62
CA SER A 266 10.15 -17.47 12.94
C SER A 266 8.93 -16.56 12.82
N ALA A 267 8.97 -15.58 11.94
CA ALA A 267 7.82 -14.72 11.64
C ALA A 267 6.60 -15.53 11.13
N GLU A 268 6.83 -16.51 10.25
CA GLU A 268 5.74 -17.35 9.74
C GLU A 268 5.12 -18.21 10.86
N LYS A 269 5.93 -18.73 11.79
CA LYS A 269 5.44 -19.46 12.97
C LYS A 269 4.59 -18.58 13.88
N ASN A 270 4.94 -17.30 14.00
CA ASN A 270 4.15 -16.30 14.73
C ASN A 270 2.89 -15.84 13.97
N GLY A 271 2.59 -16.44 12.81
CA GLY A 271 1.40 -16.12 12.02
C GLY A 271 1.53 -14.93 11.08
N GLU A 272 2.73 -14.35 10.94
CA GLU A 272 2.98 -13.22 10.04
C GLU A 272 3.00 -13.71 8.58
N ALA A 273 1.88 -13.52 7.89
CA ALA A 273 1.71 -14.02 6.52
C ALA A 273 2.73 -13.45 5.52
N ASP A 274 3.16 -12.20 5.72
CA ASP A 274 4.14 -11.53 4.85
C ASP A 274 5.51 -12.23 4.84
N ALA A 275 5.84 -13.00 5.88
CA ALA A 275 7.04 -13.82 5.92
C ALA A 275 7.13 -14.79 4.72
N ILE A 276 5.99 -15.35 4.29
CA ILE A 276 5.92 -16.25 3.13
C ILE A 276 6.36 -15.51 1.85
N TYR A 277 5.91 -14.26 1.67
CA TYR A 277 6.34 -13.42 0.55
C TYR A 277 7.86 -13.19 0.56
N TYR A 278 8.42 -12.82 1.72
CA TYR A 278 9.86 -12.56 1.84
C TYR A 278 10.70 -13.84 1.67
N LYS A 279 10.22 -15.01 2.07
CA LYS A 279 10.87 -16.30 1.74
C LYS A 279 10.95 -16.49 0.22
N GLY A 280 9.88 -16.17 -0.51
CA GLY A 280 9.90 -16.14 -1.97
C GLY A 280 10.96 -15.19 -2.54
N VAL A 281 11.11 -13.99 -1.94
CA VAL A 281 12.15 -13.02 -2.34
C VAL A 281 13.56 -13.58 -2.13
N VAL A 282 13.81 -14.27 -1.01
CA VAL A 282 15.12 -14.91 -0.74
C VAL A 282 15.40 -16.02 -1.76
N TYR A 283 14.45 -16.93 -2.02
CA TYR A 283 14.62 -17.99 -3.01
C TYR A 283 14.90 -17.43 -4.40
N ALA A 284 14.14 -16.42 -4.83
CA ALA A 284 14.36 -15.76 -6.13
C ALA A 284 15.76 -15.13 -6.22
N LYS A 285 16.26 -14.55 -5.12
CA LYS A 285 17.61 -13.97 -5.09
C LYS A 285 18.72 -15.03 -5.14
N LYS A 286 18.47 -16.22 -4.55
CA LYS A 286 19.37 -17.38 -4.62
C LYS A 286 19.29 -18.10 -5.99
N GLY A 287 18.40 -17.69 -6.91
CA GLY A 287 18.18 -18.31 -8.22
C GLY A 287 17.24 -19.53 -8.18
N ASP A 288 16.71 -19.90 -7.03
CA ASP A 288 15.74 -20.99 -6.90
C ASP A 288 14.33 -20.50 -7.25
N ASN A 289 14.07 -20.40 -8.56
CA ASN A 289 12.80 -19.87 -9.06
C ASN A 289 11.62 -20.79 -8.73
N LYS A 290 11.82 -22.11 -8.64
CA LYS A 290 10.75 -23.07 -8.29
C LYS A 290 10.28 -22.87 -6.85
N SER A 291 11.21 -22.79 -5.91
CA SER A 291 10.87 -22.51 -4.50
C SER A 291 10.28 -21.11 -4.34
N ALA A 292 10.80 -20.11 -5.05
CA ALA A 292 10.25 -18.76 -5.06
C ALA A 292 8.78 -18.76 -5.53
N LEU A 293 8.49 -19.39 -6.65
CA LEU A 293 7.15 -19.55 -7.20
C LEU A 293 6.20 -20.21 -6.20
N LYS A 294 6.66 -21.30 -5.55
CA LYS A 294 5.87 -21.99 -4.52
C LYS A 294 5.51 -21.08 -3.37
N GLN A 295 6.44 -20.26 -2.87
CA GLN A 295 6.17 -19.33 -1.78
C GLN A 295 5.23 -18.19 -2.22
N TYR A 296 5.45 -17.58 -3.37
CA TYR A 296 4.58 -16.52 -3.87
C TYR A 296 3.15 -17.01 -4.11
N LYS A 297 2.97 -18.23 -4.65
CA LYS A 297 1.63 -18.84 -4.78
C LYS A 297 1.00 -19.11 -3.42
N LYS A 298 1.75 -19.71 -2.48
CA LYS A 298 1.28 -19.92 -1.11
C LYS A 298 0.82 -18.61 -0.44
N TYR A 299 1.53 -17.50 -0.69
CA TYR A 299 1.13 -16.19 -0.20
C TYR A 299 -0.13 -15.68 -0.91
N ALA A 300 -0.19 -15.82 -2.24
CA ALA A 300 -1.34 -15.42 -3.04
C ALA A 300 -2.62 -16.20 -2.71
N ASP A 301 -2.50 -17.47 -2.29
CA ASP A 301 -3.62 -18.33 -1.91
C ASP A 301 -4.13 -18.03 -0.47
N LYS A 302 -3.35 -17.30 0.36
CA LYS A 302 -3.84 -16.80 1.64
C LYS A 302 -4.71 -15.56 1.43
N GLU A 303 -6.01 -15.77 1.29
CA GLU A 303 -6.98 -14.71 1.03
C GLU A 303 -6.92 -13.57 2.06
N SER A 304 -6.74 -13.92 3.36
CA SER A 304 -6.56 -12.93 4.44
C SER A 304 -5.27 -12.10 4.29
N ALA A 305 -4.18 -12.69 3.81
CA ALA A 305 -2.92 -11.98 3.59
C ALA A 305 -3.04 -11.02 2.40
N LEU A 306 -3.59 -11.50 1.27
CA LEU A 306 -3.85 -10.65 0.10
C LEU A 306 -4.94 -9.60 0.35
N ALA A 307 -5.89 -9.87 1.24
CA ALA A 307 -6.89 -8.87 1.63
C ALA A 307 -6.27 -7.68 2.37
N LYS A 308 -5.22 -7.94 3.17
CA LYS A 308 -4.43 -6.92 3.88
C LYS A 308 -3.30 -6.35 3.02
N ALA A 309 -2.87 -7.05 1.96
CA ALA A 309 -1.78 -6.61 1.10
C ALA A 309 -2.26 -5.53 0.13
N THR A 310 -1.72 -4.34 0.26
CA THR A 310 -1.90 -3.24 -0.69
C THR A 310 -1.12 -3.44 -2.00
N LYS A 311 -0.55 -4.64 -2.22
CA LYS A 311 0.39 -4.94 -3.32
C LYS A 311 0.09 -6.27 -4.01
N LYS A 312 -1.19 -6.58 -4.26
CA LYS A 312 -1.59 -7.81 -4.98
C LYS A 312 -0.97 -7.90 -6.36
N SER A 313 -0.95 -6.77 -7.08
CA SER A 313 -0.37 -6.71 -8.43
C SER A 313 1.13 -7.03 -8.41
N ASP A 314 1.87 -6.62 -7.36
CA ASP A 314 3.30 -6.95 -7.21
C ASP A 314 3.52 -8.45 -6.97
N VAL A 315 2.68 -9.09 -6.16
CA VAL A 315 2.76 -10.55 -5.95
C VAL A 315 2.54 -11.30 -7.26
N TYR A 316 1.53 -10.91 -8.04
CA TYR A 316 1.27 -11.51 -9.34
C TYR A 316 2.38 -11.22 -10.35
N ASP A 317 3.00 -10.03 -10.26
CA ASP A 317 4.20 -9.70 -11.06
C ASP A 317 5.38 -10.63 -10.75
N LYS A 318 5.62 -10.95 -9.46
CA LYS A 318 6.66 -11.90 -9.04
C LYS A 318 6.37 -13.31 -9.54
N ILE A 319 5.12 -13.78 -9.42
CA ILE A 319 4.70 -15.09 -9.92
C ILE A 319 4.90 -15.16 -11.44
N ALA A 320 4.44 -14.15 -12.18
CA ALA A 320 4.61 -14.07 -13.62
C ALA A 320 6.10 -14.11 -14.01
N LYS A 321 6.95 -13.38 -13.25
CA LYS A 321 8.39 -13.41 -13.48
C LYS A 321 8.99 -14.82 -13.31
N CYS A 322 8.57 -15.57 -12.28
CA CYS A 322 9.05 -16.94 -12.09
C CYS A 322 8.67 -17.83 -13.27
N TYR A 323 7.41 -17.76 -13.74
CA TYR A 323 6.98 -18.52 -14.90
C TYR A 323 7.72 -18.11 -16.19
N MET A 324 8.00 -16.81 -16.38
CA MET A 324 8.82 -16.34 -17.52
C MET A 324 10.23 -16.93 -17.51
N LEU A 325 10.84 -17.09 -16.33
CA LEU A 325 12.18 -17.69 -16.18
C LEU A 325 12.16 -19.22 -16.43
N GLU A 326 11.01 -19.85 -16.26
CA GLU A 326 10.79 -21.28 -16.61
C GLU A 326 10.24 -21.46 -18.04
N GLU A 327 10.16 -20.37 -18.83
CA GLU A 327 9.63 -20.32 -20.20
C GLU A 327 8.15 -20.76 -20.31
N ASP A 328 7.44 -20.83 -19.20
CA ASP A 328 6.00 -21.09 -19.14
C ASP A 328 5.23 -19.78 -19.38
N TYR A 329 5.20 -19.35 -20.64
CA TYR A 329 4.64 -18.07 -21.03
C TYR A 329 3.11 -17.98 -20.88
N ASP A 330 2.42 -19.12 -20.97
CA ASP A 330 0.96 -19.16 -20.80
C ASP A 330 0.57 -18.88 -19.36
N ASN A 331 1.22 -19.54 -18.40
CA ASN A 331 0.99 -19.25 -16.98
C ASN A 331 1.51 -17.85 -16.61
N ALA A 332 2.62 -17.41 -17.17
CA ALA A 332 3.10 -16.04 -16.98
C ALA A 332 2.03 -15.02 -17.40
N LEU A 333 1.42 -15.19 -18.58
CA LEU A 333 0.38 -14.32 -19.10
C LEU A 333 -0.90 -14.37 -18.24
N LEU A 334 -1.27 -15.55 -17.73
CA LEU A 334 -2.39 -15.71 -16.79
C LEU A 334 -2.18 -14.83 -15.55
N TYR A 335 -0.99 -14.87 -14.95
CA TYR A 335 -0.72 -14.08 -13.73
C TYR A 335 -0.52 -12.60 -14.01
N VAL A 336 0.02 -12.22 -15.17
CA VAL A 336 0.01 -10.82 -15.62
C VAL A 336 -1.42 -10.29 -15.70
N ARG A 337 -2.36 -11.04 -16.32
CA ARG A 337 -3.76 -10.66 -16.40
C ARG A 337 -4.43 -10.55 -15.01
N LYS A 338 -4.10 -11.46 -14.07
CA LYS A 338 -4.58 -11.38 -12.68
C LYS A 338 -4.07 -10.10 -11.99
N GLY A 339 -2.80 -9.75 -12.20
CA GLY A 339 -2.20 -8.55 -11.65
C GLY A 339 -2.78 -7.26 -12.22
N LEU A 340 -3.07 -7.22 -13.52
CA LEU A 340 -3.72 -6.08 -14.17
C LEU A 340 -5.19 -5.87 -13.75
N LYS A 341 -5.83 -6.94 -13.26
CA LYS A 341 -7.19 -6.88 -12.69
C LYS A 341 -7.19 -6.59 -11.19
N ALA A 342 -6.02 -6.57 -10.55
CA ALA A 342 -5.94 -6.23 -9.14
C ALA A 342 -6.33 -4.77 -8.90
N ASP A 343 -6.97 -4.51 -7.78
CA ASP A 343 -7.46 -3.17 -7.44
C ASP A 343 -6.31 -2.16 -7.18
N ASP A 344 -5.12 -2.68 -6.82
CA ASP A 344 -3.92 -1.85 -6.68
C ASP A 344 -3.16 -1.74 -8.01
N GLN A 345 -2.63 -0.58 -8.30
CA GLN A 345 -1.87 -0.30 -9.52
C GLN A 345 -0.35 -0.28 -9.31
N THR A 346 0.14 -0.82 -8.18
CA THR A 346 1.56 -0.72 -7.80
C THR A 346 2.51 -1.34 -8.84
N ALA A 347 2.10 -2.42 -9.51
CA ALA A 347 2.86 -3.05 -10.56
C ALA A 347 2.28 -2.82 -11.97
N GLY A 348 1.25 -1.99 -12.13
CA GLY A 348 0.48 -1.85 -13.36
C GLY A 348 1.35 -1.60 -14.60
N VAL A 349 2.25 -0.62 -14.57
CA VAL A 349 3.15 -0.30 -15.69
C VAL A 349 4.06 -1.49 -16.04
N LYS A 350 4.62 -2.18 -15.02
CA LYS A 350 5.50 -3.36 -15.22
C LYS A 350 4.73 -4.53 -15.86
N LEU A 351 3.49 -4.74 -15.39
CA LEU A 351 2.64 -5.81 -15.90
C LEU A 351 2.18 -5.54 -17.32
N LEU A 352 1.84 -4.29 -17.68
CA LEU A 352 1.52 -3.93 -19.05
C LEU A 352 2.69 -4.18 -20.01
N LYS A 353 3.92 -3.82 -19.63
CA LYS A 353 5.12 -4.12 -20.41
C LYS A 353 5.34 -5.62 -20.55
N LYS A 354 5.21 -6.39 -19.45
CA LYS A 354 5.32 -7.86 -19.50
C LYS A 354 4.26 -8.49 -20.39
N GLN A 355 3.06 -7.96 -20.42
CA GLN A 355 1.99 -8.46 -21.29
C GLN A 355 2.39 -8.38 -22.78
N VAL A 356 2.97 -7.26 -23.20
CA VAL A 356 3.48 -7.10 -24.57
C VAL A 356 4.56 -8.15 -24.85
N ILE A 357 5.59 -8.24 -24.00
CA ILE A 357 6.69 -9.19 -24.14
C ILE A 357 6.17 -10.65 -24.22
N LEU A 358 5.21 -11.01 -23.39
CA LEU A 358 4.66 -12.37 -23.37
C LEU A 358 3.88 -12.71 -24.64
N TYR A 359 3.11 -11.76 -25.18
CA TYR A 359 2.47 -11.97 -26.48
C TYR A 359 3.48 -12.12 -27.63
N GLU A 360 4.60 -11.41 -27.58
CA GLU A 360 5.70 -11.60 -28.55
C GLU A 360 6.35 -12.98 -28.41
N LYS A 361 6.64 -13.39 -27.16
CA LYS A 361 7.21 -14.71 -26.88
C LYS A 361 6.34 -15.88 -27.32
N THR A 362 5.02 -15.70 -27.31
CA THR A 362 4.05 -16.69 -27.77
C THR A 362 3.70 -16.53 -29.27
N GLY A 363 4.37 -15.63 -29.99
CA GLY A 363 4.11 -15.38 -31.41
C GLY A 363 2.80 -14.65 -31.71
N ASN A 364 2.10 -14.20 -30.69
CA ASN A 364 0.83 -13.47 -30.86
C ASN A 364 1.07 -11.96 -31.07
N TYR A 365 1.71 -11.63 -32.20
CA TYR A 365 2.09 -10.25 -32.52
C TYR A 365 0.88 -9.29 -32.67
N LYS A 366 -0.31 -9.80 -33.04
CA LYS A 366 -1.52 -8.96 -33.14
C LYS A 366 -1.93 -8.41 -31.77
N ASP A 367 -1.99 -9.27 -30.75
CA ASP A 367 -2.32 -8.84 -29.40
C ASP A 367 -1.19 -8.03 -28.77
N ALA A 368 0.08 -8.41 -29.03
CA ALA A 368 1.24 -7.61 -28.64
C ALA A 368 1.14 -6.17 -29.15
N LEU A 369 0.82 -5.98 -30.44
CA LEU A 369 0.67 -4.66 -31.04
C LEU A 369 -0.49 -3.88 -30.43
N LYS A 370 -1.63 -4.54 -30.17
CA LYS A 370 -2.78 -3.92 -29.52
C LYS A 370 -2.40 -3.39 -28.15
N CYS A 371 -1.84 -4.24 -27.29
CA CYS A 371 -1.42 -3.85 -25.93
C CYS A 371 -0.34 -2.76 -25.93
N ALA A 372 0.64 -2.84 -26.82
CA ALA A 372 1.71 -1.85 -26.93
C ALA A 372 1.17 -0.47 -27.36
N ARG A 373 0.19 -0.43 -28.27
CA ARG A 373 -0.47 0.82 -28.67
C ARG A 373 -1.30 1.44 -27.54
N GLU A 374 -2.07 0.63 -26.80
CA GLU A 374 -2.83 1.08 -25.63
C GLU A 374 -1.87 1.63 -24.54
N TYR A 375 -0.77 0.94 -24.31
CA TYR A 375 0.27 1.41 -23.41
C TYR A 375 0.84 2.79 -23.82
N VAL A 376 1.26 2.95 -25.08
CA VAL A 376 1.83 4.22 -25.59
C VAL A 376 0.80 5.36 -25.56
N LYS A 377 -0.49 5.07 -25.70
CA LYS A 377 -1.55 6.06 -25.54
C LYS A 377 -1.62 6.61 -24.11
N THR A 378 -1.40 5.74 -23.12
CA THR A 378 -1.42 6.11 -21.69
C THR A 378 -0.09 6.72 -21.24
N TYR A 379 1.03 6.22 -21.78
CA TYR A 379 2.40 6.62 -21.44
C TYR A 379 3.15 7.12 -22.68
N PRO A 380 2.81 8.32 -23.20
CA PRO A 380 3.31 8.81 -24.49
C PRO A 380 4.80 9.14 -24.51
N ASP A 381 5.45 9.26 -23.35
CA ASP A 381 6.87 9.59 -23.26
C ASP A 381 7.79 8.36 -23.22
N ASP A 382 7.24 7.14 -23.16
CA ASP A 382 8.01 5.90 -23.18
C ASP A 382 8.58 5.62 -24.59
N LYS A 383 9.81 6.06 -24.80
CA LYS A 383 10.51 5.92 -26.09
C LYS A 383 10.80 4.44 -26.45
N GLU A 384 11.03 3.59 -25.45
CA GLU A 384 11.31 2.16 -25.66
C GLU A 384 10.06 1.45 -26.18
N MET A 385 8.91 1.65 -25.55
CA MET A 385 7.66 1.06 -26.03
C MET A 385 7.25 1.60 -27.40
N LYS A 386 7.56 2.87 -27.72
CA LYS A 386 7.36 3.40 -29.10
C LYS A 386 8.24 2.68 -30.13
N LYS A 387 9.45 2.29 -29.78
CA LYS A 387 10.31 1.47 -30.65
C LYS A 387 9.72 0.05 -30.81
N GLU A 388 9.23 -0.52 -29.70
CA GLU A 388 8.60 -1.85 -29.68
C GLU A 388 7.37 -1.92 -30.59
N VAL A 389 6.49 -0.90 -30.55
CA VAL A 389 5.36 -0.78 -31.48
C VAL A 389 5.80 -0.83 -32.95
N ARG A 390 6.93 -0.19 -33.29
CA ARG A 390 7.46 -0.23 -34.66
C ARG A 390 7.99 -1.61 -35.02
N PHE A 391 8.74 -2.24 -34.11
CA PHE A 391 9.25 -3.58 -34.29
C PHE A 391 8.12 -4.61 -34.49
N ILE A 392 7.14 -4.64 -33.60
CA ILE A 392 6.01 -5.57 -33.68
C ILE A 392 5.26 -5.43 -35.02
N LYS A 393 5.11 -4.22 -35.55
CA LYS A 393 4.49 -3.99 -36.88
C LYS A 393 5.21 -4.69 -38.03
N THR A 394 6.50 -4.96 -37.90
CA THR A 394 7.25 -5.67 -38.95
C THR A 394 7.07 -7.20 -38.91
N ARG A 395 6.35 -7.70 -37.89
CA ARG A 395 6.10 -9.11 -37.66
C ARG A 395 4.67 -9.55 -37.98
N ILE A 396 3.79 -8.61 -38.31
CA ILE A 396 2.42 -8.82 -38.75
C ILE A 396 2.33 -8.56 -40.24
#